data_ade50b264c2c262eb771a053ae8c8d34
#
_entry.id   ade50b264c2c262eb771a053ae8c8d34
#
_cell.length_a   1.000
_cell.length_b   1.000
_cell.length_c   1.000
_cell.angle_alpha   90.00
_cell.angle_beta   90.00
_cell.angle_gamma   90.00
#
_symmetry.space_group_name_H-M   'P 1'
#
loop_
_entity.id
_entity.type
_entity.pdbx_description
1 polymer ?
#
loop_
_entity_poly.entity_id
_entity_poly.type
_entity_poly.pdbx_seq_one_letter_code
_entity_poly.pdbx_strand_id
1 'polypeptide(L)'
;MQSTASVWVFSLLCMDFVEGEILAFDKPYRWTSFAVVGKARWLLCNRLGVKKLKVGHSGTLDPLATGVVVVCTGKKTKLIDQLQAHQKEYVATLQLGATTPSFDLEKEIDATYPTEHITRALIEEVIPTFEGEQWQVPPMFSAVKVDGKRAYKLARQGEEVELKAKLLVIDEIEIQEFDEQKMQLTLRIVCSKGTYIRALARDIGQRLNSGAHLIALRRTRVGDIRVEDCMTFEQFTTLIDNEIK
;
A
#
# COMPACT_ATOMS: atom_id res chain seq x y z
N MET A 1 6.53 10.98 -32.75
CA MET A 1 6.33 10.32 -31.47
C MET A 1 5.96 11.40 -30.47
N GLN A 2 4.65 11.61 -30.28
CA GLN A 2 4.15 12.63 -29.34
C GLN A 2 4.09 11.99 -27.95
N SER A 3 4.78 12.62 -26.98
CA SER A 3 4.74 12.32 -25.57
C SER A 3 3.31 12.49 -25.07
N THR A 4 2.69 11.41 -24.61
CA THR A 4 1.46 11.43 -23.84
C THR A 4 1.76 12.00 -22.46
N ALA A 5 1.81 13.34 -22.34
CA ALA A 5 1.76 14.01 -21.05
C ALA A 5 0.42 13.65 -20.37
N SER A 6 0.50 13.18 -19.16
CA SER A 6 -0.57 12.55 -18.39
C SER A 6 -1.83 13.44 -18.30
N VAL A 7 -2.97 12.79 -18.38
CA VAL A 7 -4.35 13.35 -18.37
C VAL A 7 -4.67 14.19 -17.10
N TRP A 8 -3.79 14.22 -16.10
CA TRP A 8 -3.99 14.90 -14.82
C TRP A 8 -3.48 16.36 -14.77
N VAL A 9 -2.86 16.87 -15.87
CA VAL A 9 -2.41 18.26 -15.99
C VAL A 9 -3.55 19.20 -16.44
N PHE A 10 -4.77 18.68 -16.67
CA PHE A 10 -5.88 19.49 -17.16
C PHE A 10 -6.68 20.15 -16.03
N SER A 11 -6.66 21.47 -16.11
CA SER A 11 -7.48 22.44 -15.38
C SER A 11 -7.00 22.79 -13.97
N LEU A 12 -5.79 23.28 -13.85
CA LEU A 12 -5.28 24.00 -12.67
C LEU A 12 -6.04 25.31 -12.37
N LEU A 13 -6.87 25.79 -13.29
CA LEU A 13 -7.51 27.11 -13.23
C LEU A 13 -8.76 27.23 -12.35
N CYS A 14 -9.23 26.13 -11.69
CA CYS A 14 -10.47 26.18 -10.88
C CYS A 14 -10.59 25.02 -9.89
N MET A 15 -9.53 24.70 -9.09
CA MET A 15 -9.67 23.70 -8.02
C MET A 15 -10.50 24.22 -6.87
N ASP A 16 -11.64 23.57 -6.59
CA ASP A 16 -12.46 23.85 -5.41
C ASP A 16 -12.36 22.71 -4.41
N PHE A 17 -11.41 22.84 -3.48
CA PHE A 17 -11.18 21.82 -2.45
C PHE A 17 -12.33 21.70 -1.44
N VAL A 18 -13.20 22.71 -1.33
CA VAL A 18 -14.39 22.69 -0.45
C VAL A 18 -15.51 21.89 -1.10
N GLU A 19 -15.79 22.13 -2.39
CA GLU A 19 -16.67 21.27 -3.18
C GLU A 19 -16.10 19.87 -3.28
N GLY A 20 -14.82 19.73 -3.59
CA GLY A 20 -14.10 18.46 -3.49
C GLY A 20 -13.17 18.17 -4.65
N GLU A 21 -12.00 17.69 -4.32
CA GLU A 21 -10.97 17.27 -5.26
C GLU A 21 -10.44 15.87 -4.93
N ILE A 22 -9.90 15.19 -5.97
CA ILE A 22 -9.16 13.94 -5.83
C ILE A 22 -7.69 14.27 -6.06
N LEU A 23 -6.87 14.02 -5.04
CA LEU A 23 -5.44 14.27 -5.03
C LEU A 23 -4.70 12.96 -4.91
N ALA A 24 -3.56 12.84 -5.55
CA ALA A 24 -2.69 11.67 -5.43
C ALA A 24 -1.32 12.09 -4.90
N PHE A 25 -0.87 11.43 -3.85
CA PHE A 25 0.42 11.69 -3.22
C PHE A 25 1.33 10.48 -3.29
N ASP A 26 2.61 10.69 -3.59
CA ASP A 26 3.66 9.72 -3.33
C ASP A 26 4.00 9.77 -1.83
N LYS A 27 3.46 8.81 -1.07
CA LYS A 27 3.65 8.74 0.37
C LYS A 27 5.12 8.45 0.70
N PRO A 28 5.80 9.30 1.46
CA PRO A 28 7.16 9.03 1.88
C PRO A 28 7.23 7.87 2.89
N TYR A 29 8.40 7.27 2.99
CA TYR A 29 8.73 6.23 3.96
C TYR A 29 8.52 6.72 5.40
N ARG A 30 8.05 5.84 6.27
CA ARG A 30 7.69 6.08 7.68
C ARG A 30 6.50 7.01 7.93
N TRP A 31 5.82 7.47 6.89
CA TRP A 31 4.56 8.17 7.06
C TRP A 31 3.38 7.20 7.09
N THR A 32 2.38 7.49 7.93
CA THR A 32 1.08 6.82 7.85
C THR A 32 0.21 7.48 6.77
N SER A 33 -0.72 6.74 6.17
CA SER A 33 -1.72 7.33 5.27
C SER A 33 -2.56 8.41 5.96
N PHE A 34 -2.75 8.30 7.27
CA PHE A 34 -3.43 9.32 8.07
C PHE A 34 -2.59 10.60 8.21
N ALA A 35 -1.26 10.49 8.31
CA ALA A 35 -0.36 11.64 8.32
C ALA A 35 -0.42 12.42 6.99
N VAL A 36 -0.52 11.69 5.85
CA VAL A 36 -0.74 12.31 4.53
C VAL A 36 -2.03 13.13 4.51
N VAL A 37 -3.15 12.55 4.97
CA VAL A 37 -4.45 13.26 5.09
C VAL A 37 -4.35 14.45 6.04
N GLY A 38 -3.69 14.29 7.18
CA GLY A 38 -3.51 15.35 8.18
C GLY A 38 -2.73 16.54 7.62
N LYS A 39 -1.62 16.30 6.94
CA LYS A 39 -0.78 17.32 6.33
C LYS A 39 -1.50 18.04 5.19
N ALA A 40 -2.16 17.28 4.28
CA ALA A 40 -2.95 17.88 3.20
C ALA A 40 -4.08 18.77 3.75
N ARG A 41 -4.83 18.28 4.74
CA ARG A 41 -5.89 19.04 5.39
C ARG A 41 -5.36 20.33 6.04
N TRP A 42 -4.25 20.25 6.74
CA TRP A 42 -3.66 21.40 7.43
C TRP A 42 -3.23 22.49 6.43
N LEU A 43 -2.54 22.10 5.35
CA LEU A 43 -2.12 23.02 4.29
C LEU A 43 -3.34 23.70 3.65
N LEU A 44 -4.37 22.93 3.28
CA LEU A 44 -5.58 23.47 2.65
C LEU A 44 -6.37 24.37 3.59
N CYS A 45 -6.56 23.98 4.86
CA CYS A 45 -7.29 24.80 5.83
C CYS A 45 -6.59 26.14 6.04
N ASN A 46 -5.27 26.15 6.17
CA ASN A 46 -4.50 27.39 6.35
C ASN A 46 -4.60 28.29 5.12
N ARG A 47 -4.47 27.71 3.93
CA ARG A 47 -4.49 28.48 2.68
C ARG A 47 -5.88 29.06 2.35
N LEU A 48 -6.94 28.27 2.58
CA LEU A 48 -8.32 28.68 2.34
C LEU A 48 -8.93 29.54 3.47
N GLY A 49 -8.22 29.72 4.58
CA GLY A 49 -8.75 30.42 5.76
C GLY A 49 -9.95 29.73 6.43
N VAL A 50 -10.12 28.42 6.24
CA VAL A 50 -11.25 27.66 6.78
C VAL A 50 -10.85 26.85 8.01
N LYS A 51 -11.73 26.81 9.02
CA LYS A 51 -11.47 26.05 10.26
C LYS A 51 -11.54 24.53 10.09
N LYS A 52 -12.30 24.05 9.12
CA LYS A 52 -12.55 22.63 8.90
C LYS A 52 -12.70 22.33 7.41
N LEU A 53 -12.06 21.26 6.97
CA LEU A 53 -12.23 20.68 5.64
C LEU A 53 -12.36 19.17 5.77
N LYS A 54 -13.32 18.59 5.07
CA LYS A 54 -13.46 17.15 5.01
C LYS A 54 -12.39 16.58 4.09
N VAL A 55 -11.53 15.72 4.60
CA VAL A 55 -10.44 15.09 3.86
C VAL A 55 -10.30 13.63 4.32
N GLY A 56 -10.15 12.71 3.38
CA GLY A 56 -9.97 11.29 3.65
C GLY A 56 -9.17 10.59 2.54
N HIS A 57 -8.67 9.38 2.79
CA HIS A 57 -7.93 8.59 1.79
C HIS A 57 -8.70 7.32 1.38
N SER A 58 -8.44 6.81 0.18
CA SER A 58 -9.12 5.65 -0.40
C SER A 58 -8.38 4.32 -0.19
N GLY A 59 -7.58 4.19 0.83
CA GLY A 59 -6.90 2.92 1.13
C GLY A 59 -5.61 3.13 1.89
N THR A 60 -5.53 2.46 3.03
CA THR A 60 -4.33 2.51 3.87
C THR A 60 -3.13 1.92 3.14
N LEU A 61 -1.99 2.59 3.28
CA LEU A 61 -0.68 2.09 2.94
C LEU A 61 0.15 2.10 4.23
N ASP A 62 0.83 1.00 4.52
CA ASP A 62 1.57 0.80 5.77
C ASP A 62 2.68 1.86 5.94
N PRO A 63 3.11 2.17 7.17
CA PRO A 63 4.13 3.19 7.41
C PRO A 63 5.45 2.92 6.69
N LEU A 64 5.88 1.66 6.64
CA LEU A 64 7.14 1.25 6.00
C LEU A 64 7.03 1.11 4.47
N ALA A 65 5.82 1.24 3.91
CA ALA A 65 5.61 1.27 2.47
C ALA A 65 5.64 2.71 1.92
N THR A 66 5.95 2.84 0.63
CA THR A 66 5.92 4.11 -0.13
C THR A 66 4.92 4.04 -1.29
N GLY A 67 4.68 5.15 -1.97
CA GLY A 67 3.90 5.19 -3.20
C GLY A 67 2.51 5.77 -3.07
N VAL A 68 1.65 5.44 -4.01
CA VAL A 68 0.35 6.10 -4.25
C VAL A 68 -0.57 6.08 -3.03
N VAL A 69 -0.95 7.26 -2.55
CA VAL A 69 -2.08 7.46 -1.63
C VAL A 69 -3.05 8.46 -2.24
N VAL A 70 -4.26 7.99 -2.56
CA VAL A 70 -5.32 8.83 -3.12
C VAL A 70 -6.10 9.46 -1.97
N VAL A 71 -6.20 10.80 -2.00
CA VAL A 71 -6.87 11.62 -1.00
C VAL A 71 -8.04 12.36 -1.65
N CYS A 72 -9.18 12.38 -0.98
CA CYS A 72 -10.36 13.12 -1.42
C CYS A 72 -10.64 14.27 -0.46
N THR A 73 -11.07 15.41 -0.99
CA THR A 73 -11.52 16.56 -0.21
C THR A 73 -13.03 16.80 -0.41
N GLY A 74 -13.65 17.59 0.45
CA GLY A 74 -15.03 18.04 0.31
C GLY A 74 -16.05 16.94 0.04
N LYS A 75 -16.89 17.17 -0.94
CA LYS A 75 -17.95 16.23 -1.36
C LYS A 75 -17.41 14.96 -2.02
N LYS A 76 -16.22 15.02 -2.66
CA LYS A 76 -15.59 13.84 -3.27
C LYS A 76 -15.14 12.79 -2.25
N THR A 77 -15.13 13.08 -0.94
CA THR A 77 -14.95 12.07 0.09
C THR A 77 -16.00 10.97 0.08
N LYS A 78 -17.18 11.19 -0.57
CA LYS A 78 -18.19 10.15 -0.80
C LYS A 78 -17.76 9.09 -1.81
N LEU A 79 -16.76 9.39 -2.64
CA LEU A 79 -16.22 8.47 -3.65
C LEU A 79 -15.14 7.53 -3.09
N ILE A 80 -14.76 7.69 -1.81
CA ILE A 80 -13.67 6.93 -1.20
C ILE A 80 -13.88 5.42 -1.34
N ASP A 81 -15.08 4.92 -1.10
CA ASP A 81 -15.38 3.48 -1.19
C ASP A 81 -15.24 2.94 -2.62
N GLN A 82 -15.64 3.73 -3.62
CA GLN A 82 -15.46 3.40 -5.04
C GLN A 82 -13.99 3.36 -5.41
N LEU A 83 -13.22 4.40 -5.05
CA LEU A 83 -11.78 4.46 -5.28
C LEU A 83 -11.03 3.34 -4.54
N GLN A 84 -11.51 2.95 -3.37
CA GLN A 84 -10.94 1.84 -2.62
C GLN A 84 -11.18 0.50 -3.32
N ALA A 85 -12.23 0.36 -4.13
CA ALA A 85 -12.52 -0.86 -4.86
C ALA A 85 -11.57 -1.11 -6.04
N HIS A 86 -10.87 -0.09 -6.53
CA HIS A 86 -9.94 -0.23 -7.65
C HIS A 86 -8.82 -1.24 -7.34
N GLN A 87 -8.30 -1.88 -8.38
CA GLN A 87 -7.12 -2.74 -8.36
C GLN A 87 -5.89 -1.93 -7.93
N LYS A 88 -4.92 -2.58 -7.30
CA LYS A 88 -3.65 -1.99 -6.88
C LYS A 88 -2.50 -2.76 -7.48
N GLU A 89 -1.42 -2.04 -7.76
CA GLU A 89 -0.16 -2.62 -8.16
C GLU A 89 0.92 -2.26 -7.15
N TYR A 90 1.76 -3.23 -6.85
CA TYR A 90 2.87 -3.09 -5.92
C TYR A 90 4.16 -3.65 -6.50
N VAL A 91 5.27 -3.03 -6.12
CA VAL A 91 6.59 -3.66 -6.15
C VAL A 91 6.97 -3.98 -4.72
N ALA A 92 7.25 -5.24 -4.45
CA ALA A 92 7.51 -5.79 -3.11
C ALA A 92 8.82 -6.57 -3.11
N THR A 93 9.72 -6.27 -2.17
CA THR A 93 10.93 -7.07 -1.96
C THR A 93 10.78 -7.85 -0.66
N LEU A 94 10.94 -9.17 -0.76
CA LEU A 94 10.87 -10.11 0.33
C LEU A 94 12.28 -10.54 0.73
N GLN A 95 12.55 -10.63 2.03
CA GLN A 95 13.67 -11.39 2.57
C GLN A 95 13.19 -12.82 2.83
N LEU A 96 13.83 -13.79 2.19
CA LEU A 96 13.61 -15.21 2.42
C LEU A 96 14.48 -15.71 3.57
N GLY A 97 14.06 -16.81 4.21
CA GLY A 97 14.81 -17.46 5.29
C GLY A 97 14.55 -16.91 6.69
N ALA A 98 13.66 -15.93 6.84
CA ALA A 98 13.32 -15.38 8.17
C ALA A 98 11.89 -14.87 8.22
N THR A 99 11.29 -14.90 9.41
CA THR A 99 9.96 -14.33 9.68
C THR A 99 10.05 -13.20 10.70
N THR A 100 9.01 -12.36 10.73
CA THR A 100 8.74 -11.39 11.77
C THR A 100 7.26 -11.45 12.14
N PRO A 101 6.85 -11.11 13.38
CA PRO A 101 5.44 -11.16 13.78
C PRO A 101 4.53 -10.23 12.98
N SER A 102 5.08 -9.16 12.38
CA SER A 102 4.35 -8.20 11.54
C SER A 102 4.41 -8.54 10.05
N PHE A 103 5.22 -9.53 9.66
CA PHE A 103 5.56 -9.91 8.28
C PHE A 103 6.24 -8.78 7.48
N ASP A 104 6.84 -7.81 8.19
CA ASP A 104 7.63 -6.70 7.68
C ASP A 104 8.70 -6.27 8.71
N LEU A 105 9.39 -5.14 8.48
CA LEU A 105 10.43 -4.62 9.36
C LEU A 105 9.89 -3.80 10.56
N GLU A 106 8.58 -3.85 10.88
CA GLU A 106 8.04 -3.20 12.09
C GLU A 106 8.46 -3.95 13.36
N LYS A 107 8.72 -5.25 13.24
CA LYS A 107 9.13 -6.14 14.34
C LYS A 107 10.44 -6.84 14.01
N GLU A 108 11.18 -7.19 15.07
CA GLU A 108 12.39 -8.00 14.99
C GLU A 108 12.08 -9.40 14.44
N ILE A 109 13.11 -10.06 13.89
CA ILE A 109 13.04 -11.46 13.44
C ILE A 109 12.69 -12.35 14.64
N ASP A 110 11.68 -13.18 14.48
CA ASP A 110 11.21 -14.16 15.47
C ASP A 110 11.66 -15.60 15.16
N ALA A 111 11.91 -15.91 13.88
CA ALA A 111 12.40 -17.23 13.49
C ALA A 111 13.24 -17.15 12.21
N THR A 112 14.18 -18.11 12.07
CA THR A 112 14.98 -18.32 10.85
C THR A 112 14.77 -19.72 10.31
N TYR A 113 14.94 -19.87 9.00
CA TYR A 113 14.63 -21.09 8.25
C TYR A 113 15.74 -21.41 7.25
N PRO A 114 15.95 -22.69 6.89
CA PRO A 114 16.86 -23.06 5.81
C PRO A 114 16.46 -22.40 4.47
N THR A 115 17.48 -22.09 3.67
CA THR A 115 17.32 -21.48 2.34
C THR A 115 18.09 -22.18 1.24
N GLU A 116 18.91 -23.18 1.57
CA GLU A 116 19.82 -23.86 0.65
C GLU A 116 19.09 -24.59 -0.49
N HIS A 117 17.81 -24.93 -0.27
CA HIS A 117 16.95 -25.56 -1.25
C HIS A 117 16.22 -24.57 -2.15
N ILE A 118 16.26 -23.27 -1.83
CA ILE A 118 15.56 -22.23 -2.59
C ILE A 118 16.41 -21.85 -3.78
N THR A 119 16.00 -22.30 -4.95
CA THR A 119 16.64 -21.99 -6.22
C THR A 119 15.70 -21.09 -7.05
N ARG A 120 16.28 -20.45 -8.08
CA ARG A 120 15.48 -19.69 -9.05
C ARG A 120 14.38 -20.55 -9.70
N ALA A 121 14.69 -21.78 -10.05
CA ALA A 121 13.73 -22.71 -10.63
C ALA A 121 12.54 -23.00 -9.70
N LEU A 122 12.81 -23.22 -8.39
CA LEU A 122 11.74 -23.41 -7.41
C LEU A 122 10.86 -22.14 -7.27
N ILE A 123 11.45 -20.97 -7.29
CA ILE A 123 10.71 -19.70 -7.24
C ILE A 123 9.81 -19.57 -8.48
N GLU A 124 10.33 -19.84 -9.68
CA GLU A 124 9.59 -19.78 -10.94
C GLU A 124 8.45 -20.81 -10.99
N GLU A 125 8.56 -21.93 -10.30
CA GLU A 125 7.47 -22.90 -10.13
C GLU A 125 6.42 -22.41 -9.12
N VAL A 126 6.83 -21.85 -7.98
CA VAL A 126 5.96 -21.52 -6.86
C VAL A 126 5.19 -20.22 -7.08
N ILE A 127 5.82 -19.17 -7.58
CA ILE A 127 5.22 -17.83 -7.67
C ILE A 127 3.92 -17.81 -8.51
N PRO A 128 3.84 -18.45 -9.70
CA PRO A 128 2.60 -18.44 -10.48
C PRO A 128 1.42 -19.12 -9.77
N THR A 129 1.65 -19.97 -8.77
CA THR A 129 0.57 -20.62 -8.02
C THR A 129 -0.24 -19.66 -7.15
N PHE A 130 0.24 -18.43 -6.96
CA PHE A 130 -0.47 -17.37 -6.25
C PHE A 130 -1.37 -16.51 -7.13
N GLU A 131 -1.36 -16.70 -8.47
CA GLU A 131 -2.32 -16.04 -9.35
C GLU A 131 -3.74 -16.59 -9.19
N GLY A 132 -4.72 -15.73 -9.48
CA GLY A 132 -6.13 -16.06 -9.37
C GLY A 132 -6.71 -15.87 -7.96
N GLU A 133 -7.74 -16.63 -7.64
CA GLU A 133 -8.44 -16.58 -6.36
C GLU A 133 -7.60 -17.21 -5.25
N GLN A 134 -7.41 -16.45 -4.17
CA GLN A 134 -6.64 -16.86 -2.99
C GLN A 134 -7.43 -16.64 -1.70
N TRP A 135 -7.41 -17.62 -0.79
CA TRP A 135 -7.87 -17.45 0.58
C TRP A 135 -6.72 -16.97 1.45
N GLN A 136 -6.77 -15.71 1.87
CA GLN A 136 -5.71 -15.10 2.66
C GLN A 136 -6.18 -14.80 4.09
N VAL A 137 -5.43 -15.25 5.09
CA VAL A 137 -5.59 -14.83 6.48
C VAL A 137 -4.86 -13.49 6.65
N PRO A 138 -5.58 -12.41 7.01
CA PRO A 138 -4.95 -11.10 7.25
C PRO A 138 -3.88 -11.16 8.35
N PRO A 139 -2.88 -10.26 8.36
CA PRO A 139 -1.96 -10.18 9.49
C PRO A 139 -2.66 -9.63 10.73
N MET A 140 -2.22 -10.06 11.93
CA MET A 140 -2.72 -9.53 13.21
C MET A 140 -2.52 -8.01 13.32
N PHE A 141 -1.41 -7.49 12.78
CA PHE A 141 -1.14 -6.06 12.69
C PHE A 141 -1.90 -5.42 11.51
N SER A 142 -3.24 -5.55 11.51
CA SER A 142 -4.11 -5.01 10.46
C SER A 142 -5.29 -4.21 11.02
N ALA A 143 -5.96 -3.47 10.14
CA ALA A 143 -7.15 -2.69 10.50
C ALA A 143 -8.46 -3.53 10.51
N VAL A 144 -8.38 -4.85 10.30
CA VAL A 144 -9.53 -5.77 10.39
C VAL A 144 -10.17 -5.64 11.76
N LYS A 145 -11.50 -5.64 11.81
CA LYS A 145 -12.25 -5.61 13.05
C LYS A 145 -12.61 -7.02 13.48
N VAL A 146 -12.36 -7.33 14.75
CA VAL A 146 -12.82 -8.53 15.45
C VAL A 146 -13.60 -8.04 16.68
N ASP A 147 -14.85 -8.41 16.81
CA ASP A 147 -15.75 -8.00 17.89
C ASP A 147 -15.77 -6.48 18.16
N GLY A 148 -15.75 -5.70 17.05
CA GLY A 148 -15.76 -4.23 17.10
C GLY A 148 -14.40 -3.57 17.35
N LYS A 149 -13.38 -4.31 17.79
CA LYS A 149 -12.01 -3.83 18.01
C LYS A 149 -11.14 -4.09 16.79
N ARG A 150 -10.16 -3.23 16.52
CA ARG A 150 -9.20 -3.45 15.43
C ARG A 150 -8.13 -4.46 15.83
N ALA A 151 -7.81 -5.43 14.97
CA ALA A 151 -6.84 -6.49 15.23
C ALA A 151 -5.47 -5.97 15.69
N TYR A 152 -4.96 -4.89 15.07
CA TYR A 152 -3.67 -4.29 15.48
C TYR A 152 -3.66 -3.78 16.93
N LYS A 153 -4.83 -3.40 17.51
CA LYS A 153 -4.90 -2.96 18.90
C LYS A 153 -4.80 -4.15 19.85
N LEU A 154 -5.43 -5.26 19.48
CA LEU A 154 -5.36 -6.53 20.23
C LEU A 154 -3.93 -7.10 20.16
N ALA A 155 -3.33 -7.12 18.99
CA ALA A 155 -1.94 -7.55 18.80
C ALA A 155 -0.94 -6.76 19.67
N ARG A 156 -1.13 -5.44 19.82
CA ARG A 156 -0.29 -4.60 20.69
C ARG A 156 -0.49 -4.87 22.18
N GLN A 157 -1.62 -5.43 22.55
CA GLN A 157 -1.95 -5.85 23.93
C GLN A 157 -1.48 -7.28 24.22
N GLY A 158 -0.89 -7.97 23.22
CA GLY A 158 -0.48 -9.37 23.33
C GLY A 158 -1.65 -10.35 23.24
N GLU A 159 -2.84 -9.89 22.83
CA GLU A 159 -3.99 -10.75 22.63
C GLU A 159 -3.90 -11.41 21.24
N GLU A 160 -3.91 -12.74 21.22
CA GLU A 160 -4.03 -13.52 20.00
C GLU A 160 -5.51 -13.68 19.64
N VAL A 161 -5.85 -13.37 18.39
CA VAL A 161 -7.20 -13.49 17.86
C VAL A 161 -7.17 -14.23 16.54
N GLU A 162 -8.02 -15.21 16.39
CA GLU A 162 -8.17 -15.91 15.12
C GLU A 162 -8.84 -14.99 14.08
N LEU A 163 -8.13 -14.75 12.99
CA LEU A 163 -8.62 -13.94 11.87
C LEU A 163 -9.15 -14.87 10.78
N LYS A 164 -10.38 -14.60 10.32
CA LYS A 164 -10.98 -15.35 9.23
C LYS A 164 -10.29 -15.05 7.91
N ALA A 165 -9.99 -16.09 7.16
CA ALA A 165 -9.51 -15.94 5.78
C ALA A 165 -10.54 -15.19 4.93
N LYS A 166 -10.05 -14.42 3.96
CA LYS A 166 -10.85 -13.68 2.98
C LYS A 166 -10.45 -14.09 1.59
N LEU A 167 -11.43 -14.26 0.73
CA LEU A 167 -11.20 -14.47 -0.69
C LEU A 167 -10.74 -13.14 -1.31
N LEU A 168 -9.67 -13.19 -2.06
CA LEU A 168 -9.10 -12.09 -2.83
C LEU A 168 -8.60 -12.61 -4.17
N VAL A 169 -8.24 -11.71 -5.07
CA VAL A 169 -7.70 -12.08 -6.39
C VAL A 169 -6.34 -11.42 -6.56
N ILE A 170 -5.36 -12.20 -6.96
CA ILE A 170 -4.08 -11.73 -7.48
C ILE A 170 -4.16 -11.87 -9.00
N ASP A 171 -4.29 -10.75 -9.69
CA ASP A 171 -4.51 -10.73 -11.14
C ASP A 171 -3.22 -11.04 -11.91
N GLU A 172 -2.07 -10.56 -11.38
CA GLU A 172 -0.74 -10.79 -11.94
C GLU A 172 0.29 -10.84 -10.80
N ILE A 173 1.26 -11.73 -10.91
CA ILE A 173 2.45 -11.75 -10.06
C ILE A 173 3.67 -12.08 -10.92
N GLU A 174 4.66 -11.20 -10.93
CA GLU A 174 5.82 -11.27 -11.80
C GLU A 174 7.11 -11.18 -10.99
N ILE A 175 8.05 -12.09 -11.26
CA ILE A 175 9.39 -12.04 -10.66
C ILE A 175 10.19 -10.98 -11.40
N GLN A 176 10.50 -9.88 -10.71
CA GLN A 176 11.37 -8.84 -11.26
C GLN A 176 12.84 -9.16 -11.03
N GLU A 177 13.17 -9.65 -9.84
CA GLU A 177 14.55 -9.95 -9.47
C GLU A 177 14.59 -11.04 -8.39
N PHE A 178 15.59 -11.91 -8.44
CA PHE A 178 15.97 -12.79 -7.35
C PHE A 178 17.49 -12.71 -7.12
N ASP A 179 17.86 -12.09 -6.01
CA ASP A 179 19.26 -12.06 -5.52
C ASP A 179 19.49 -13.29 -4.64
N GLU A 180 20.07 -14.32 -5.24
CA GLU A 180 20.33 -15.61 -4.59
C GLU A 180 21.37 -15.50 -3.45
N GLN A 181 22.30 -14.54 -3.52
CA GLN A 181 23.29 -14.35 -2.47
C GLN A 181 22.68 -13.73 -1.20
N LYS A 182 21.74 -12.82 -1.37
CA LYS A 182 21.03 -12.16 -0.27
C LYS A 182 19.72 -12.85 0.11
N MET A 183 19.29 -13.85 -0.67
CA MET A 183 17.95 -14.45 -0.55
C MET A 183 16.84 -13.41 -0.59
N GLN A 184 16.93 -12.46 -1.54
CA GLN A 184 15.95 -11.40 -1.72
C GLN A 184 15.18 -11.59 -3.02
N LEU A 185 13.85 -11.58 -2.91
CA LEU A 185 12.94 -11.76 -4.03
C LEU A 185 12.11 -10.50 -4.24
N THR A 186 12.23 -9.87 -5.41
CA THR A 186 11.43 -8.70 -5.79
C THR A 186 10.35 -9.12 -6.79
N LEU A 187 9.10 -8.79 -6.43
CA LEU A 187 7.91 -9.13 -7.19
C LEU A 187 7.14 -7.87 -7.57
N ARG A 188 6.60 -7.84 -8.79
CA ARG A 188 5.50 -6.97 -9.19
C ARG A 188 4.20 -7.73 -8.98
N ILE A 189 3.23 -7.10 -8.31
CA ILE A 189 1.98 -7.75 -7.92
C ILE A 189 0.81 -6.84 -8.27
N VAL A 190 -0.14 -7.33 -9.07
CA VAL A 190 -1.41 -6.67 -9.35
C VAL A 190 -2.52 -7.44 -8.65
N CYS A 191 -3.29 -6.76 -7.80
CA CYS A 191 -4.26 -7.47 -6.95
C CYS A 191 -5.50 -6.65 -6.64
N SER A 192 -6.55 -7.35 -6.20
CA SER A 192 -7.81 -6.79 -5.76
C SER A 192 -7.68 -6.01 -4.45
N LYS A 193 -8.71 -5.25 -4.11
CA LYS A 193 -8.80 -4.56 -2.81
C LYS A 193 -8.73 -5.57 -1.65
N GLY A 194 -8.07 -5.14 -0.58
CA GLY A 194 -8.02 -5.92 0.67
C GLY A 194 -6.92 -6.96 0.73
N THR A 195 -6.12 -7.11 -0.32
CA THR A 195 -4.92 -7.94 -0.33
C THR A 195 -3.85 -7.34 0.57
N TYR A 196 -3.33 -8.15 1.48
CA TYR A 196 -2.22 -7.80 2.36
C TYR A 196 -0.92 -8.38 1.77
N ILE A 197 -0.07 -7.51 1.21
CA ILE A 197 1.20 -7.96 0.61
C ILE A 197 2.14 -8.58 1.68
N ARG A 198 2.04 -8.12 2.93
CA ARG A 198 2.73 -8.74 4.07
C ARG A 198 2.30 -10.18 4.31
N ALA A 199 1.00 -10.47 4.24
CA ALA A 199 0.50 -11.84 4.37
C ALA A 199 0.90 -12.68 3.15
N LEU A 200 0.92 -12.12 1.95
CA LEU A 200 1.40 -12.80 0.75
C LEU A 200 2.89 -13.18 0.90
N ALA A 201 3.73 -12.30 1.47
CA ALA A 201 5.13 -12.62 1.76
C ALA A 201 5.24 -13.84 2.70
N ARG A 202 4.47 -13.86 3.80
CA ARG A 202 4.37 -15.04 4.69
C ARG A 202 3.99 -16.29 3.92
N ASP A 203 2.93 -16.23 3.12
CA ASP A 203 2.37 -17.39 2.42
C ASP A 203 3.37 -17.91 1.37
N ILE A 204 4.10 -17.02 0.68
CA ILE A 204 5.19 -17.38 -0.25
C ILE A 204 6.32 -18.09 0.52
N GLY A 205 6.77 -17.54 1.65
CA GLY A 205 7.80 -18.17 2.48
C GLY A 205 7.41 -19.59 2.91
N GLN A 206 6.16 -19.77 3.36
CA GLN A 206 5.62 -21.09 3.73
C GLN A 206 5.57 -22.06 2.54
N ARG A 207 5.14 -21.58 1.37
CA ARG A 207 5.07 -22.41 0.16
C ARG A 207 6.46 -22.85 -0.33
N LEU A 208 7.48 -22.04 -0.06
CA LEU A 208 8.89 -22.38 -0.30
C LEU A 208 9.50 -23.27 0.80
N ASN A 209 8.71 -23.81 1.73
CA ASN A 209 9.19 -24.55 2.92
C ASN A 209 10.25 -23.77 3.72
N SER A 210 10.07 -22.48 3.85
CA SER A 210 10.94 -21.53 4.54
C SER A 210 10.12 -20.44 5.21
N GLY A 211 10.76 -19.33 5.59
CA GLY A 211 10.09 -18.11 6.06
C GLY A 211 10.32 -16.96 5.07
N ALA A 212 9.44 -15.97 5.11
CA ALA A 212 9.68 -14.71 4.42
C ALA A 212 8.95 -13.55 5.12
N HIS A 213 9.51 -12.34 4.97
CA HIS A 213 8.90 -11.08 5.38
C HIS A 213 9.24 -9.97 4.38
N LEU A 214 8.43 -8.92 4.35
CA LEU A 214 8.69 -7.75 3.51
C LEU A 214 9.83 -6.90 4.06
N ILE A 215 10.78 -6.53 3.20
CA ILE A 215 11.83 -5.54 3.49
C ILE A 215 11.62 -4.23 2.72
N ALA A 216 10.89 -4.26 1.60
CA ALA A 216 10.46 -3.06 0.89
C ALA A 216 9.08 -3.27 0.25
N LEU A 217 8.28 -2.21 0.23
CA LEU A 217 6.98 -2.19 -0.42
C LEU A 217 6.71 -0.81 -1.02
N ARG A 218 6.42 -0.78 -2.31
CA ARG A 218 5.99 0.42 -3.02
C ARG A 218 4.68 0.17 -3.75
N ARG A 219 3.64 0.95 -3.47
CA ARG A 219 2.41 0.93 -4.26
C ARG A 219 2.58 1.81 -5.48
N THR A 220 2.73 1.20 -6.65
CA THR A 220 3.01 1.88 -7.91
C THR A 220 1.76 2.37 -8.61
N ARG A 221 0.57 1.75 -8.32
CA ARG A 221 -0.67 2.13 -8.99
C ARG A 221 -1.91 1.87 -8.12
N VAL A 222 -2.93 2.71 -8.28
CA VAL A 222 -4.29 2.53 -7.75
C VAL A 222 -5.28 2.88 -8.86
N GLY A 223 -5.99 1.90 -9.42
CA GLY A 223 -6.77 2.07 -10.64
C GLY A 223 -5.89 2.60 -11.76
N ASP A 224 -6.23 3.75 -12.32
CA ASP A 224 -5.47 4.39 -13.39
C ASP A 224 -4.40 5.37 -12.88
N ILE A 225 -4.36 5.65 -11.57
CA ILE A 225 -3.42 6.59 -10.97
C ILE A 225 -2.09 5.89 -10.73
N ARG A 226 -1.04 6.34 -11.41
CA ARG A 226 0.34 5.83 -11.27
C ARG A 226 1.14 6.69 -10.32
N VAL A 227 2.20 6.14 -9.76
CA VAL A 227 3.06 6.85 -8.79
C VAL A 227 3.80 8.02 -9.44
N GLU A 228 4.10 7.94 -10.74
CA GLU A 228 4.72 8.98 -11.54
C GLU A 228 3.81 10.23 -11.67
N ASP A 229 2.48 10.04 -11.52
CA ASP A 229 1.48 11.10 -11.58
C ASP A 229 1.20 11.71 -10.19
N CYS A 230 1.82 11.17 -9.14
CA CYS A 230 1.60 11.61 -7.77
C CYS A 230 2.45 12.82 -7.40
N MET A 231 1.90 13.69 -6.58
CA MET A 231 2.60 14.86 -6.06
C MET A 231 3.40 14.51 -4.79
N THR A 232 4.55 15.15 -4.62
CA THR A 232 5.17 15.31 -3.30
C THR A 232 4.46 16.43 -2.51
N PHE A 233 4.74 16.53 -1.20
CA PHE A 233 4.18 17.63 -0.41
C PHE A 233 4.77 18.99 -0.78
N GLU A 234 6.00 19.06 -1.28
CA GLU A 234 6.62 20.27 -1.80
C GLU A 234 5.88 20.76 -3.04
N GLN A 235 5.64 19.87 -4.00
CA GLN A 235 4.86 20.17 -5.20
C GLN A 235 3.44 20.59 -4.87
N PHE A 236 2.78 19.91 -3.92
CA PHE A 236 1.45 20.28 -3.48
C PHE A 236 1.41 21.66 -2.81
N THR A 237 2.39 21.99 -1.98
CA THR A 237 2.50 23.32 -1.35
C THR A 237 2.64 24.41 -2.42
N THR A 238 3.54 24.22 -3.39
CA THR A 238 3.72 25.14 -4.50
C THR A 238 2.43 25.31 -5.32
N LEU A 239 1.71 24.20 -5.57
CA LEU A 239 0.44 24.20 -6.28
C LEU A 239 -0.58 25.11 -5.58
N ILE A 240 -0.85 24.88 -4.29
CA ILE A 240 -1.87 25.64 -3.55
C ILE A 240 -1.46 27.10 -3.34
N ASP A 241 -0.17 27.42 -3.31
CA ASP A 241 0.32 28.80 -3.20
C ASP A 241 0.11 29.59 -4.49
N ASN A 242 0.13 28.92 -5.64
CA ASN A 242 -0.10 29.54 -6.94
C ASN A 242 -1.59 29.64 -7.29
N GLU A 243 -2.40 28.64 -6.91
CA GLU A 243 -3.81 28.53 -7.31
C GLU A 243 -4.78 29.27 -6.38
N ILE A 244 -4.46 29.35 -5.08
CA ILE A 244 -5.30 30.02 -4.10
C ILE A 244 -4.71 31.40 -3.82
N LYS A 245 -5.22 32.41 -4.50
CA LYS A 245 -4.85 33.84 -4.26
C LYS A 245 -5.77 34.47 -3.21
#